data_accc857ab3c01a761ec90ba0c07a5d4e
#
_entry.id   accc857ab3c01a761ec90ba0c07a5d4e
#
_cell.length_a   1.000
_cell.length_b   1.000
_cell.length_c   1.000
_cell.angle_alpha   90.00
_cell.angle_beta   90.00
_cell.angle_gamma   90.00
#
_symmetry.space_group_name_H-M   'P 1'
#
loop_
_entity.id
_entity.type
_entity.pdbx_description
1 polymer ?
#
loop_
_entity_poly.entity_id
_entity_poly.type
_entity_poly.pdbx_seq_one_letter_code
_entity_poly.pdbx_strand_id
1 'polypeptide(L)'
;VLFHYTLAGLPVMDDGAEAPAMPPMPPMSEDGTPPAMPPFADNRTAKNLELNLRNTHLTGIISSALQAYREGVTEITAENRMELSNVTQTAAPTVNNGVIVSLDENSTWTVTDTSYITALTLAPGSKLLTPDGRTLTMTVDGRDTIPAAGTYTGKIVISLN
;
A
#
# COMPACT_ATOMS: atom_id res chain seq x y z
N VAL A 1 9.18 11.71 -2.12
CA VAL A 1 9.28 10.25 -2.27
C VAL A 1 7.90 9.69 -2.07
N LEU A 2 7.39 8.95 -3.03
CA LEU A 2 6.08 8.32 -2.97
C LEU A 2 6.28 6.89 -2.47
N PHE A 3 5.76 6.57 -1.29
CA PHE A 3 5.71 5.19 -0.84
C PHE A 3 4.36 4.60 -1.23
N HIS A 4 4.38 3.71 -2.21
CA HIS A 4 3.22 2.92 -2.59
C HIS A 4 3.35 1.53 -1.98
N TYR A 5 2.31 1.10 -1.30
CA TYR A 5 2.15 -0.30 -0.98
C TYR A 5 1.48 -0.98 -2.16
N THR A 6 2.26 -1.64 -2.98
CA THR A 6 1.75 -2.47 -4.07
C THR A 6 1.42 -3.84 -3.50
N LEU A 7 0.19 -4.27 -3.66
CA LEU A 7 -0.25 -5.65 -3.37
C LEU A 7 0.23 -6.60 -4.50
N ALA A 8 1.46 -6.44 -4.95
CA ALA A 8 2.11 -7.38 -5.84
C ALA A 8 3.03 -8.25 -4.98
N GLY A 9 2.44 -9.24 -4.31
CA GLY A 9 3.20 -10.29 -3.67
C GLY A 9 3.91 -11.14 -4.72
N LEU A 10 5.03 -10.64 -5.24
CA LEU A 10 6.06 -11.55 -5.68
C LEU A 10 6.65 -12.16 -4.42
N PRO A 11 6.78 -13.50 -4.33
CA PRO A 11 7.48 -14.11 -3.23
C PRO A 11 8.88 -13.52 -3.20
N VAL A 12 9.23 -12.85 -2.09
CA VAL A 12 10.62 -12.58 -1.78
C VAL A 12 11.25 -13.96 -1.66
N MET A 13 12.12 -14.30 -2.58
CA MET A 13 12.98 -15.48 -2.44
C MET A 13 13.86 -15.20 -1.22
N ASP A 14 13.49 -15.80 -0.10
CA ASP A 14 14.37 -15.88 1.06
C ASP A 14 15.53 -16.81 0.67
N ASP A 15 16.74 -16.27 0.68
CA ASP A 15 17.96 -16.96 0.34
C ASP A 15 18.23 -18.08 1.37
N GLY A 16 17.58 -19.21 1.25
CA GLY A 16 17.81 -20.36 2.09
C GLY A 16 16.61 -21.27 2.36
N ALA A 17 15.42 -20.90 1.97
CA ALA A 17 14.28 -21.81 2.03
C ALA A 17 14.25 -22.68 0.77
N GLU A 18 14.40 -23.98 0.95
CA GLU A 18 14.16 -24.98 -0.08
C GLU A 18 12.79 -24.74 -0.71
N ALA A 19 12.77 -24.49 -2.03
CA ALA A 19 11.51 -24.22 -2.73
C ALA A 19 10.52 -25.36 -2.43
N PRO A 20 9.29 -25.08 -2.01
CA PRO A 20 8.31 -26.13 -1.78
C PRO A 20 8.17 -26.94 -3.07
N ALA A 21 8.32 -28.25 -2.95
CA ALA A 21 8.17 -29.18 -4.08
C ALA A 21 6.83 -28.88 -4.77
N MET A 22 6.87 -28.58 -6.07
CA MET A 22 5.65 -28.40 -6.83
C MET A 22 4.83 -29.69 -6.73
N PRO A 23 3.55 -29.60 -6.42
CA PRO A 23 2.70 -30.77 -6.42
C PRO A 23 2.76 -31.43 -7.82
N PRO A 24 2.76 -32.76 -7.89
CA PRO A 24 2.78 -33.44 -9.18
C PRO A 24 1.61 -32.96 -10.05
N MET A 25 1.90 -32.64 -11.30
CA MET A 25 0.86 -32.25 -12.25
C MET A 25 -0.17 -33.36 -12.35
N PRO A 26 -1.46 -33.06 -12.25
CA PRO A 26 -2.49 -34.07 -12.46
C PRO A 26 -2.38 -34.63 -13.88
N PRO A 27 -2.68 -35.94 -14.09
CA PRO A 27 -2.60 -36.55 -15.38
C PRO A 27 -3.52 -35.83 -16.39
N MET A 28 -3.08 -35.72 -17.61
CA MET A 28 -3.91 -35.19 -18.72
C MET A 28 -5.16 -36.04 -18.89
N SER A 29 -6.28 -35.39 -19.14
CA SER A 29 -7.53 -36.08 -19.48
C SER A 29 -7.36 -36.91 -20.77
N GLU A 30 -8.04 -38.04 -20.90
CA GLU A 30 -7.96 -38.90 -22.07
C GLU A 30 -8.34 -38.19 -23.38
N ASP A 31 -9.05 -37.08 -23.31
CA ASP A 31 -9.43 -36.23 -24.45
C ASP A 31 -8.39 -35.15 -24.81
N GLY A 32 -7.24 -35.13 -24.13
CA GLY A 32 -6.17 -34.15 -24.36
C GLY A 32 -6.47 -32.75 -23.77
N THR A 33 -7.56 -32.58 -23.03
CA THR A 33 -7.86 -31.31 -22.37
C THR A 33 -6.94 -31.14 -21.18
N PRO A 34 -6.21 -30.01 -21.03
CA PRO A 34 -5.44 -29.75 -19.83
C PRO A 34 -6.37 -29.74 -18.63
N PRO A 35 -5.99 -30.38 -17.50
CA PRO A 35 -6.78 -30.29 -16.29
C PRO A 35 -6.96 -28.82 -15.91
N ALA A 36 -8.19 -28.44 -15.53
CA ALA A 36 -8.44 -27.10 -15.02
C ALA A 36 -7.50 -26.86 -13.83
N MET A 37 -6.64 -25.89 -13.94
CA MET A 37 -5.79 -25.50 -12.81
C MET A 37 -6.71 -25.15 -11.65
N PRO A 38 -6.48 -25.73 -10.46
CA PRO A 38 -7.24 -25.32 -9.30
C PRO A 38 -7.09 -23.80 -9.16
N PRO A 39 -8.15 -23.08 -8.81
CA PRO A 39 -8.04 -21.66 -8.57
C PRO A 39 -6.89 -21.48 -7.57
N PHE A 40 -5.91 -20.66 -7.93
CA PHE A 40 -4.82 -20.34 -7.02
C PHE A 40 -5.46 -19.88 -5.71
N ALA A 41 -5.36 -20.72 -4.68
CA ALA A 41 -5.79 -20.30 -3.37
C ALA A 41 -4.96 -19.05 -3.05
N ASP A 42 -5.62 -17.91 -2.96
CA ASP A 42 -4.95 -16.66 -2.62
C ASP A 42 -4.57 -16.71 -1.14
N ASN A 43 -3.48 -17.44 -0.85
CA ASN A 43 -2.89 -17.53 0.49
C ASN A 43 -2.16 -16.25 0.90
N ARG A 44 -2.31 -15.17 0.13
CA ARG A 44 -1.71 -13.90 0.46
C ARG A 44 -2.45 -13.31 1.65
N THR A 45 -1.89 -13.49 2.83
CA THR A 45 -2.32 -12.74 3.99
C THR A 45 -2.01 -11.26 3.74
N ALA A 46 -3.04 -10.45 3.74
CA ALA A 46 -2.90 -9.01 3.69
C ALA A 46 -1.98 -8.56 4.84
N LYS A 47 -0.90 -7.83 4.51
CA LYS A 47 0.04 -7.30 5.49
C LYS A 47 -0.08 -5.79 5.57
N ASN A 48 0.01 -5.25 6.77
CA ASN A 48 0.09 -3.80 6.95
C ASN A 48 1.45 -3.27 6.48
N LEU A 49 1.45 -2.04 5.99
CA LEU A 49 2.66 -1.24 5.87
C LEU A 49 2.88 -0.52 7.21
N GLU A 50 4.00 -0.78 7.86
CA GLU A 50 4.39 -0.07 9.08
C GLU A 50 5.60 0.81 8.78
N LEU A 51 5.45 2.11 8.96
CA LEU A 51 6.50 3.09 8.75
C LEU A 51 6.79 3.83 10.06
N ASN A 52 7.96 3.56 10.62
CA ASN A 52 8.43 4.19 11.85
C ASN A 52 9.53 5.20 11.51
N LEU A 53 9.22 6.48 11.56
CA LEU A 53 10.16 7.58 11.34
C LEU A 53 10.84 7.91 12.66
N ARG A 54 12.18 7.80 12.66
CA ARG A 54 13.01 8.12 13.82
C ARG A 54 14.10 9.10 13.41
N ASN A 55 14.09 10.28 14.02
CA ASN A 55 15.01 11.37 13.68
C ASN A 55 15.09 11.60 12.16
N THR A 56 13.93 11.65 11.52
CA THR A 56 13.81 11.63 10.06
C THR A 56 12.91 12.78 9.57
N HIS A 57 13.37 13.44 8.52
CA HIS A 57 12.60 14.45 7.79
C HIS A 57 12.15 13.86 6.45
N LEU A 58 10.87 13.52 6.36
CA LEU A 58 10.29 12.95 5.16
C LEU A 58 9.47 14.01 4.40
N THR A 59 9.61 14.04 3.09
CA THR A 59 8.77 14.86 2.20
C THR A 59 8.13 13.96 1.17
N GLY A 60 6.80 14.00 1.08
CA GLY A 60 6.06 13.20 0.11
C GLY A 60 4.72 12.70 0.63
N ILE A 61 4.15 11.77 -0.11
CA ILE A 61 2.90 11.11 0.20
C ILE A 61 3.19 9.76 0.86
N ILE A 62 2.52 9.47 1.96
CA ILE A 62 2.43 8.13 2.54
C ILE A 62 0.96 7.73 2.46
N SER A 63 0.63 6.76 1.63
CA SER A 63 -0.78 6.44 1.38
C SER A 63 -0.96 4.99 0.97
N SER A 64 -2.12 4.43 1.24
CA SER A 64 -2.64 3.32 0.46
C SER A 64 -2.95 3.80 -0.97
N ALA A 65 -2.91 2.87 -1.92
CA ALA A 65 -3.13 3.17 -3.32
C ALA A 65 -3.95 2.07 -4.01
N LEU A 66 -4.73 2.47 -4.98
CA LEU A 66 -5.30 1.59 -5.98
C LEU A 66 -4.34 1.48 -7.15
N GLN A 67 -4.16 0.26 -7.63
CA GLN A 67 -3.40 -0.04 -8.83
C GLN A 67 -4.37 -0.32 -9.97
N ALA A 68 -4.13 0.29 -11.11
CA ALA A 68 -4.86 0.04 -12.34
C ALA A 68 -3.89 -0.18 -13.50
N TYR A 69 -4.26 -1.06 -14.42
CA TYR A 69 -3.56 -1.16 -15.70
C TYR A 69 -3.82 0.07 -16.56
N ARG A 70 -3.08 0.19 -17.65
CA ARG A 70 -3.29 1.26 -18.62
C ARG A 70 -4.76 1.30 -19.06
N GLU A 71 -5.24 2.49 -19.38
CA GLU A 71 -6.62 2.72 -19.82
C GLU A 71 -7.06 1.72 -20.90
N GLY A 72 -8.23 1.11 -20.68
CA GLY A 72 -8.80 0.09 -21.57
C GLY A 72 -8.34 -1.35 -21.28
N VAL A 73 -7.36 -1.56 -20.40
CA VAL A 73 -6.93 -2.90 -19.98
C VAL A 73 -7.59 -3.25 -18.65
N THR A 74 -8.57 -4.15 -18.69
CA THR A 74 -9.29 -4.61 -17.49
C THR A 74 -8.82 -5.98 -17.00
N GLU A 75 -8.18 -6.76 -17.90
CA GLU A 75 -7.70 -8.10 -17.61
C GLU A 75 -6.37 -8.35 -18.35
N ILE A 76 -5.47 -9.08 -17.73
CA ILE A 76 -4.21 -9.51 -18.36
C ILE A 76 -4.40 -10.87 -19.00
N THR A 77 -4.18 -10.92 -20.29
CA THR A 77 -4.21 -12.14 -21.12
C THR A 77 -2.80 -12.45 -21.66
N ALA A 78 -2.65 -13.56 -22.36
CA ALA A 78 -1.39 -13.91 -23.01
C ALA A 78 -0.97 -12.88 -24.07
N GLU A 79 -1.95 -12.25 -24.74
CA GLU A 79 -1.71 -11.26 -25.81
C GLU A 79 -1.24 -9.93 -25.28
N ASN A 80 -1.74 -9.50 -24.10
CA ASN A 80 -1.41 -8.21 -23.50
C ASN A 80 -0.51 -8.32 -22.27
N ARG A 81 0.16 -9.44 -22.07
CA ARG A 81 1.04 -9.71 -20.90
C ARG A 81 2.09 -8.63 -20.63
N MET A 82 2.47 -7.88 -21.65
CA MET A 82 3.43 -6.77 -21.51
C MET A 82 2.87 -5.62 -20.67
N GLU A 83 1.55 -5.53 -20.53
CA GLU A 83 0.89 -4.51 -19.71
C GLU A 83 0.99 -4.80 -18.19
N LEU A 84 1.49 -6.00 -17.79
CA LEU A 84 1.74 -6.32 -16.37
C LEU A 84 2.63 -5.30 -15.67
N SER A 85 3.59 -4.72 -16.39
CA SER A 85 4.50 -3.70 -15.87
C SER A 85 4.01 -2.26 -16.10
N ASN A 86 2.91 -2.08 -16.83
CA ASN A 86 2.40 -0.78 -17.21
C ASN A 86 1.19 -0.40 -16.35
N VAL A 87 1.47 -0.10 -15.08
CA VAL A 87 0.45 0.18 -14.08
C VAL A 87 0.54 1.62 -13.59
N THR A 88 -0.61 2.19 -13.30
CA THR A 88 -0.75 3.45 -12.58
C THR A 88 -1.16 3.17 -11.15
N GLN A 89 -0.66 3.98 -10.21
CA GLN A 89 -1.03 3.91 -8.81
C GLN A 89 -1.61 5.24 -8.39
N THR A 90 -2.80 5.20 -7.79
CA THR A 90 -3.50 6.39 -7.33
C THR A 90 -3.76 6.25 -5.83
N ALA A 91 -3.40 7.28 -5.06
CA ALA A 91 -3.69 7.30 -3.63
C ALA A 91 -5.19 7.12 -3.39
N ALA A 92 -5.56 6.16 -2.55
CA ALA A 92 -6.93 5.82 -2.27
C ALA A 92 -7.08 5.21 -0.87
N PRO A 93 -8.27 5.27 -0.28
CA PRO A 93 -8.54 4.64 1.01
C PRO A 93 -8.20 3.14 0.98
N THR A 94 -7.63 2.66 2.08
CA THR A 94 -7.26 1.24 2.22
C THR A 94 -8.49 0.35 2.16
N VAL A 95 -8.41 -0.70 1.35
CA VAL A 95 -9.46 -1.71 1.24
C VAL A 95 -9.10 -2.96 2.04
N ASN A 96 -7.83 -3.39 2.01
CA ASN A 96 -7.40 -4.68 2.54
C ASN A 96 -6.25 -4.62 3.56
N ASN A 97 -5.38 -3.61 3.48
CA ASN A 97 -4.18 -3.50 4.34
C ASN A 97 -4.11 -2.14 5.01
N GLY A 98 -3.65 -2.14 6.26
CA GLY A 98 -3.39 -0.89 6.97
C GLY A 98 -2.11 -0.21 6.51
N VAL A 99 -2.12 1.11 6.53
CA VAL A 99 -0.93 1.96 6.45
C VAL A 99 -0.78 2.63 7.81
N ILE A 100 0.25 2.24 8.54
CA ILE A 100 0.50 2.64 9.92
C ILE A 100 1.76 3.51 9.93
N VAL A 101 1.65 4.72 10.43
CA VAL A 101 2.74 5.69 10.44
C VAL A 101 3.01 6.15 11.86
N SER A 102 4.27 6.15 12.27
CA SER A 102 4.72 6.66 13.56
C SER A 102 5.85 7.66 13.37
N LEU A 103 5.74 8.81 14.01
CA LEU A 103 6.77 9.84 14.05
C LEU A 103 7.27 10.01 15.50
N ASP A 104 8.59 9.93 15.69
CA ASP A 104 9.20 10.29 16.97
C ASP A 104 9.33 11.81 17.15
N GLU A 105 9.81 12.24 18.30
CA GLU A 105 9.90 13.64 18.70
C GLU A 105 10.75 14.53 17.77
N ASN A 106 11.71 13.92 17.06
CA ASN A 106 12.62 14.61 16.16
C ASN A 106 12.27 14.43 14.68
N SER A 107 11.15 13.80 14.40
CA SER A 107 10.73 13.51 13.02
C SER A 107 9.71 14.51 12.51
N THR A 108 9.81 14.78 11.22
CA THR A 108 8.84 15.59 10.49
C THR A 108 8.38 14.90 9.22
N TRP A 109 7.11 15.06 8.92
CA TRP A 109 6.55 14.63 7.64
C TRP A 109 5.93 15.82 6.92
N THR A 110 6.57 16.25 5.83
CA THR A 110 6.02 17.25 4.92
C THR A 110 5.12 16.54 3.91
N VAL A 111 3.83 16.68 4.10
CA VAL A 111 2.80 16.10 3.23
C VAL A 111 2.72 16.92 1.96
N THR A 112 2.82 16.29 0.79
CA THR A 112 2.80 16.98 -0.50
C THR A 112 1.50 16.85 -1.26
N ASP A 113 0.67 15.86 -0.92
CA ASP A 113 -0.64 15.65 -1.50
C ASP A 113 -1.48 14.74 -0.56
N THR A 114 -2.73 14.47 -0.96
CA THR A 114 -3.65 13.65 -0.18
C THR A 114 -3.07 12.29 0.17
N SER A 115 -3.14 11.95 1.44
CA SER A 115 -2.63 10.71 2.03
C SER A 115 -3.74 9.98 2.77
N TYR A 116 -3.88 8.68 2.50
CA TYR A 116 -4.85 7.79 3.13
C TYR A 116 -4.11 6.76 3.98
N ILE A 117 -4.28 6.85 5.29
CA ILE A 117 -3.62 5.96 6.26
C ILE A 117 -4.64 5.41 7.26
N THR A 118 -4.28 4.38 8.00
CA THR A 118 -5.18 3.70 8.95
C THR A 118 -4.78 3.90 10.41
N ALA A 119 -3.54 4.24 10.65
CA ALA A 119 -3.08 4.65 11.98
C ALA A 119 -1.97 5.69 11.87
N LEU A 120 -1.99 6.65 12.77
CA LEU A 120 -0.98 7.71 12.89
C LEU A 120 -0.62 7.90 14.35
N THR A 121 0.66 7.78 14.68
CA THR A 121 1.18 8.12 16.00
C THR A 121 2.14 9.29 15.88
N LEU A 122 1.86 10.36 16.60
CA LEU A 122 2.67 11.57 16.70
C LEU A 122 3.24 11.68 18.11
N ALA A 123 4.55 11.54 18.26
CA ALA A 123 5.20 11.82 19.52
C ALA A 123 5.20 13.36 19.82
N PRO A 124 5.27 13.78 21.08
CA PRO A 124 5.45 15.19 21.41
C PRO A 124 6.72 15.75 20.73
N GLY A 125 6.58 16.82 19.95
CA GLY A 125 7.68 17.41 19.18
C GLY A 125 7.70 17.04 17.69
N SER A 126 7.10 15.92 17.30
CA SER A 126 6.93 15.59 15.88
C SER A 126 6.04 16.60 15.16
N LYS A 127 6.22 16.74 13.85
CA LYS A 127 5.48 17.74 13.06
C LYS A 127 4.96 17.17 11.75
N LEU A 128 3.71 17.46 11.45
CA LEU A 128 3.18 17.40 10.10
C LEU A 128 3.31 18.80 9.48
N LEU A 129 3.95 18.87 8.33
CA LEU A 129 4.23 20.11 7.62
C LEU A 129 3.58 20.08 6.25
N THR A 130 3.43 21.26 5.65
CA THR A 130 2.96 21.42 4.27
C THR A 130 3.99 22.21 3.48
N PRO A 131 4.15 21.94 2.19
CA PRO A 131 4.94 22.82 1.33
C PRO A 131 4.18 24.12 1.07
N ASP A 132 4.91 25.20 0.83
CA ASP A 132 4.41 26.46 0.28
C ASP A 132 3.24 27.11 1.03
N GLY A 133 3.17 26.94 2.36
CA GLY A 133 2.17 27.61 3.19
C GLY A 133 0.72 27.12 3.01
N ARG A 134 0.49 26.01 2.31
CA ARG A 134 -0.83 25.38 2.23
C ARG A 134 -1.31 24.95 3.60
N THR A 135 -2.62 24.89 3.76
CA THR A 135 -3.23 24.45 5.02
C THR A 135 -3.39 22.92 5.00
N LEU A 136 -2.92 22.27 6.06
CA LEU A 136 -3.13 20.83 6.26
C LEU A 136 -4.46 20.62 6.96
N THR A 137 -5.27 19.72 6.42
CA THR A 137 -6.49 19.23 7.05
C THR A 137 -6.34 17.74 7.31
N MET A 138 -6.81 17.28 8.45
CA MET A 138 -6.86 15.87 8.80
C MET A 138 -8.27 15.49 9.24
N THR A 139 -8.79 14.39 8.71
CA THR A 139 -10.02 13.78 9.19
C THR A 139 -9.76 12.37 9.69
N VAL A 140 -10.49 11.97 10.72
CA VAL A 140 -10.50 10.60 11.25
C VAL A 140 -11.94 10.12 11.21
N ASP A 141 -12.21 9.07 10.45
CA ASP A 141 -13.56 8.56 10.19
C ASP A 141 -14.55 9.65 9.73
N GLY A 142 -14.05 10.58 8.90
CA GLY A 142 -14.81 11.68 8.34
C GLY A 142 -15.03 12.86 9.30
N ARG A 143 -14.43 12.88 10.49
CA ARG A 143 -14.49 13.98 11.44
C ARG A 143 -13.21 14.80 11.40
N ASP A 144 -13.38 16.12 11.28
CA ASP A 144 -12.25 17.04 11.32
C ASP A 144 -11.49 16.89 12.64
N THR A 145 -10.20 16.75 12.54
CA THR A 145 -9.30 16.50 13.66
C THR A 145 -8.05 17.35 13.51
N ILE A 146 -7.67 18.06 14.55
CA ILE A 146 -6.42 18.82 14.56
C ILE A 146 -5.28 17.86 14.91
N PRO A 147 -4.25 17.71 14.04
CA PRO A 147 -3.13 16.84 14.34
C PRO A 147 -2.34 17.38 15.54
N ALA A 148 -2.29 16.59 16.59
CA ALA A 148 -1.53 16.87 17.81
C ALA A 148 -0.80 15.59 18.26
N ALA A 149 0.10 15.71 19.24
CA ALA A 149 0.74 14.53 19.82
C ALA A 149 -0.32 13.55 20.34
N GLY A 150 -0.23 12.29 19.91
CA GLY A 150 -1.20 11.25 20.26
C GLY A 150 -1.27 10.15 19.20
N THR A 151 -2.17 9.21 19.39
CA THR A 151 -2.41 8.11 18.46
C THR A 151 -3.82 8.20 17.91
N TYR A 152 -3.93 8.13 16.60
CA TYR A 152 -5.17 8.14 15.82
C TYR A 152 -5.32 6.83 15.09
N THR A 153 -6.52 6.27 15.05
CA THR A 153 -6.84 5.03 14.34
C THR A 153 -8.18 5.18 13.60
N GLY A 154 -8.31 4.51 12.48
CA GLY A 154 -9.51 4.56 11.63
C GLY A 154 -9.18 4.98 10.20
N LYS A 155 -10.17 5.50 9.49
CA LYS A 155 -9.97 6.08 8.15
C LYS A 155 -9.39 7.49 8.30
N ILE A 156 -8.08 7.58 8.24
CA ILE A 156 -7.39 8.88 8.35
C ILE A 156 -7.13 9.40 6.95
N VAL A 157 -7.59 10.61 6.68
CA VAL A 157 -7.28 11.35 5.45
C VAL A 157 -6.56 12.62 5.83
N ILE A 158 -5.38 12.80 5.27
CA ILE A 158 -4.60 14.03 5.39
C ILE A 158 -4.59 14.67 4.02
N SER A 159 -5.07 15.89 3.89
CA SER A 159 -5.17 16.63 2.64
C SER A 159 -4.67 18.07 2.78
N LEU A 160 -4.41 18.68 1.64
CA LEU A 160 -3.91 20.04 1.52
C LEU A 160 -4.92 20.92 0.82
N ASN A 161 -5.16 22.10 1.36
CA ASN A 161 -6.01 23.15 0.79
C ASN A 161 -5.18 24.38 0.46
#